data_9e127db19a527608a7951c29070fda73
#
_entry.id   9e127db19a527608a7951c29070fda73
#
_cell.length_a   1.000
_cell.length_b   1.000
_cell.length_c   1.000
_cell.angle_alpha   90.00
_cell.angle_beta   90.00
_cell.angle_gamma   90.00
#
_symmetry.space_group_name_H-M   'P 1'
#
loop_
_entity.id
_entity.type
_entity.pdbx_description
1 polymer ?
#
loop_
_entity_poly.entity_id
_entity_poly.type
_entity_poly.pdbx_seq_one_letter_code
_entity_poly.pdbx_strand_id
1 'polypeptide(L)'
;MISIPEPPDMTLCGEYVPGLYSENSLSETMNPDSPEREGVITVAHLMALAARTAPKGKGMDSIEICVVTGDDLQRLAVAMKDAGKALEMAFFNRDSANVAASDACLLIGARGYEPAGINCGGCGYSTCTGMSGAFQENEARAYHFRGPGCVIKMADLGIAVGSAVKTASIHNVDNRVMYTAGIAGISLGWLGDCSVGYGIPLSAAGKNIFFDRS
;
A
#
# COMPACT_ATOMS: atom_id res chain seq x y z
N MET A 1 34.58 10.56 5.50
CA MET A 1 33.31 11.09 4.95
C MET A 1 32.54 9.90 4.41
N ILE A 2 31.48 9.51 5.10
CA ILE A 2 30.61 8.42 4.65
C ILE A 2 29.58 9.07 3.72
N SER A 3 29.60 8.69 2.45
CA SER A 3 28.62 9.12 1.46
C SER A 3 27.25 8.57 1.86
N ILE A 4 26.31 9.47 2.16
CA ILE A 4 24.91 9.11 2.39
C ILE A 4 24.30 8.90 1.01
N PRO A 5 23.71 7.71 0.68
CA PRO A 5 23.01 7.54 -0.57
C PRO A 5 21.77 8.45 -0.61
N GLU A 6 21.49 9.03 -1.77
CA GLU A 6 20.29 9.84 -1.99
C GLU A 6 19.02 9.04 -1.68
N PRO A 7 18.01 9.66 -1.06
CA PRO A 7 16.74 9.00 -0.79
C PRO A 7 16.06 8.63 -2.13
N PRO A 8 15.38 7.48 -2.20
CA PRO A 8 14.61 7.11 -3.39
C PRO A 8 13.51 8.14 -3.64
N ASP A 9 13.38 8.52 -4.89
CA ASP A 9 12.37 9.45 -5.39
C ASP A 9 10.97 8.98 -5.00
N MET A 10 10.19 9.84 -4.33
CA MET A 10 8.79 9.58 -4.00
C MET A 10 7.96 9.74 -5.28
N THR A 11 7.97 8.74 -6.12
CA THR A 11 7.13 8.70 -7.32
C THR A 11 5.67 8.51 -6.88
N LEU A 12 4.87 9.55 -7.06
CA LEU A 12 3.42 9.40 -7.13
C LEU A 12 3.10 8.41 -8.25
N CYS A 13 2.22 7.45 -8.02
CA CYS A 13 1.79 6.51 -9.04
C CYS A 13 1.00 7.26 -10.12
N GLY A 14 1.63 7.53 -11.24
CA GLY A 14 1.10 8.31 -12.35
C GLY A 14 2.05 9.47 -12.70
N GLU A 15 2.41 9.59 -13.96
CA GLU A 15 3.27 10.66 -14.45
C GLU A 15 2.68 12.03 -14.09
N TYR A 16 3.45 12.83 -13.37
CA TYR A 16 3.19 14.26 -13.20
C TYR A 16 3.28 14.94 -14.57
N VAL A 17 2.13 15.30 -15.14
CA VAL A 17 2.07 16.16 -16.33
C VAL A 17 2.03 17.61 -15.84
N PRO A 18 3.10 18.40 -15.97
CA PRO A 18 3.08 19.82 -15.64
C PRO A 18 2.27 20.54 -16.72
N GLY A 19 1.14 21.14 -16.37
CA GLY A 19 0.44 22.05 -17.28
C GLY A 19 -1.08 22.08 -17.24
N LEU A 20 -1.76 21.55 -16.23
CA LEU A 20 -3.23 21.57 -16.16
C LEU A 20 -3.79 22.29 -14.92
N TYR A 21 -3.13 23.37 -14.49
CA TYR A 21 -3.82 24.36 -13.65
C TYR A 21 -4.06 25.60 -14.47
N SER A 22 -5.20 25.68 -15.16
CA SER A 22 -5.73 26.94 -15.65
C SER A 22 -6.25 27.72 -14.45
N GLU A 23 -5.61 28.85 -14.16
CA GLU A 23 -6.20 29.90 -13.35
C GLU A 23 -7.50 30.38 -14.02
N ASN A 24 -8.64 29.80 -13.68
CA ASN A 24 -9.94 30.47 -13.88
C ASN A 24 -11.07 29.76 -13.11
N SER A 25 -11.74 30.60 -12.37
CA SER A 25 -13.07 30.51 -11.73
C SER A 25 -13.10 30.15 -10.25
N LEU A 26 -12.93 31.17 -9.43
CA LEU A 26 -13.52 31.25 -8.09
C LEU A 26 -15.07 31.40 -8.23
N SER A 27 -15.77 30.31 -8.52
CA SER A 27 -17.21 30.15 -8.28
C SER A 27 -17.70 28.75 -8.67
N GLU A 28 -16.97 27.68 -8.33
CA GLU A 28 -17.63 26.38 -8.25
C GLU A 28 -18.39 26.32 -6.93
N THR A 29 -19.72 26.19 -7.02
CA THR A 29 -20.56 25.78 -5.91
C THR A 29 -19.96 24.47 -5.40
N MET A 30 -19.32 24.52 -4.21
CA MET A 30 -18.65 23.35 -3.63
C MET A 30 -19.66 22.21 -3.58
N ASN A 31 -19.35 21.11 -4.23
CA ASN A 31 -20.07 19.86 -4.03
C ASN A 31 -19.99 19.54 -2.53
N PRO A 32 -21.13 19.28 -1.84
CA PRO A 32 -21.15 19.05 -0.40
C PRO A 32 -20.20 17.89 0.06
N ASP A 33 -19.84 16.98 -0.85
CA ASP A 33 -18.92 15.86 -0.56
C ASP A 33 -17.44 16.23 -0.81
N SER A 34 -17.15 17.41 -1.34
CA SER A 34 -15.77 17.83 -1.70
C SER A 34 -14.83 18.00 -0.48
N PRO A 35 -15.26 18.63 0.63
CA PRO A 35 -14.39 18.82 1.79
C PRO A 35 -13.99 17.52 2.47
N GLU A 36 -14.89 16.55 2.56
CA GLU A 36 -14.65 15.24 3.14
C GLU A 36 -13.63 14.47 2.29
N ARG A 37 -13.80 14.47 0.97
CA ARG A 37 -12.90 13.80 0.04
C ARG A 37 -11.49 14.41 0.08
N GLU A 38 -11.37 15.73 0.05
CA GLU A 38 -10.08 16.41 0.17
C GLU A 38 -9.42 16.11 1.52
N GLY A 39 -10.20 16.07 2.60
CA GLY A 39 -9.77 15.65 3.93
C GLY A 39 -9.21 14.23 3.93
N VAL A 40 -9.91 13.27 3.31
CA VAL A 40 -9.47 11.88 3.18
C VAL A 40 -8.15 11.78 2.41
N ILE A 41 -8.00 12.48 1.29
CA ILE A 41 -6.76 12.50 0.49
C ILE A 41 -5.61 13.09 1.31
N THR A 42 -5.86 14.17 2.04
CA THR A 42 -4.86 14.77 2.95
C THR A 42 -4.42 13.76 4.01
N VAL A 43 -5.36 13.04 4.62
CA VAL A 43 -5.05 12.01 5.62
C VAL A 43 -4.28 10.84 4.98
N ALA A 44 -4.58 10.45 3.74
CA ALA A 44 -3.81 9.43 3.02
C ALA A 44 -2.32 9.83 2.89
N HIS A 45 -2.02 11.09 2.60
CA HIS A 45 -0.64 11.61 2.57
C HIS A 45 0.00 11.61 3.97
N LEU A 46 -0.73 11.98 5.02
CA LEU A 46 -0.24 11.89 6.42
C LEU A 46 0.03 10.45 6.83
N MET A 47 -0.81 9.50 6.41
CA MET A 47 -0.60 8.07 6.61
C MET A 47 0.65 7.58 5.89
N ALA A 48 0.89 8.02 4.65
CA ALA A 48 2.10 7.71 3.89
C ALA A 48 3.35 8.23 4.62
N LEU A 49 3.33 9.46 5.14
CA LEU A 49 4.38 10.01 5.98
C LEU A 49 4.62 9.16 7.24
N ALA A 50 3.56 8.79 7.95
CA ALA A 50 3.64 7.96 9.15
C ALA A 50 4.21 6.56 8.86
N ALA A 51 3.83 5.94 7.75
CA ALA A 51 4.40 4.67 7.29
C ALA A 51 5.89 4.79 6.93
N ARG A 52 6.28 5.87 6.24
CA ARG A 52 7.68 6.11 5.86
C ARG A 52 8.57 6.30 7.08
N THR A 53 8.14 7.08 8.07
CA THR A 53 8.92 7.37 9.28
C THR A 53 8.80 6.30 10.37
N ALA A 54 7.94 5.30 10.20
CA ALA A 54 7.84 4.16 11.10
C ALA A 54 9.21 3.49 11.29
N PRO A 55 9.58 3.04 12.50
CA PRO A 55 10.89 2.42 12.74
C PRO A 55 11.07 1.15 11.92
N LYS A 56 12.27 0.96 11.38
CA LYS A 56 12.68 -0.23 10.61
C LYS A 56 13.88 -0.89 11.25
N GLY A 57 13.92 -2.21 11.16
CA GLY A 57 15.04 -2.99 11.67
C GLY A 57 16.37 -2.53 11.08
N LYS A 58 17.35 -2.19 11.94
CA LYS A 58 18.66 -1.62 11.60
C LYS A 58 18.61 -0.30 10.81
N GLY A 59 17.48 0.40 10.79
CA GLY A 59 17.32 1.60 9.99
C GLY A 59 17.33 1.37 8.47
N MET A 60 17.14 0.12 8.00
CA MET A 60 17.17 -0.24 6.59
C MET A 60 15.76 -0.21 6.02
N ASP A 61 15.42 0.84 5.28
CA ASP A 61 14.10 0.99 4.66
C ASP A 61 13.96 0.12 3.41
N SER A 62 12.99 -0.80 3.45
CA SER A 62 12.60 -1.68 2.34
C SER A 62 11.12 -1.54 2.01
N ILE A 63 10.51 -0.43 2.43
CA ILE A 63 9.07 -0.17 2.28
C ILE A 63 8.84 0.71 1.05
N GLU A 64 7.91 0.28 0.18
CA GLU A 64 7.34 1.09 -0.89
C GLU A 64 5.94 1.54 -0.51
N ILE A 65 5.60 2.77 -0.90
CA ILE A 65 4.34 3.40 -0.53
C ILE A 65 3.76 4.09 -1.76
N CYS A 66 2.47 3.88 -2.00
CA CYS A 66 1.75 4.52 -3.09
C CYS A 66 0.37 4.99 -2.60
N VAL A 67 0.00 6.22 -2.89
CA VAL A 67 -1.36 6.76 -2.65
C VAL A 67 -2.14 6.72 -3.96
N VAL A 68 -3.24 5.97 -3.95
CA VAL A 68 -4.11 5.76 -5.12
C VAL A 68 -5.38 6.57 -4.94
N THR A 69 -5.76 7.35 -5.94
CA THR A 69 -6.97 8.21 -5.94
C THR A 69 -7.63 8.23 -7.32
N GLY A 70 -8.83 8.79 -7.42
CA GLY A 70 -9.50 9.01 -8.71
C GLY A 70 -9.70 7.73 -9.53
N ASP A 71 -9.42 7.80 -10.82
CA ASP A 71 -9.62 6.67 -11.75
C ASP A 71 -8.75 5.45 -11.44
N ASP A 72 -7.62 5.66 -10.76
CA ASP A 72 -6.75 4.57 -10.37
C ASP A 72 -7.37 3.67 -9.29
N LEU A 73 -8.31 4.17 -8.48
CA LEU A 73 -9.12 3.32 -7.59
C LEU A 73 -9.95 2.29 -8.38
N GLN A 74 -10.51 2.69 -9.52
CA GLN A 74 -11.24 1.78 -10.40
C GLN A 74 -10.31 0.76 -11.03
N ARG A 75 -9.12 1.17 -11.46
CA ARG A 75 -8.09 0.26 -12.00
C ARG A 75 -7.66 -0.76 -10.96
N LEU A 76 -7.43 -0.32 -9.71
CA LEU A 76 -7.13 -1.22 -8.59
C LEU A 76 -8.26 -2.22 -8.33
N ALA A 77 -9.50 -1.75 -8.29
CA ALA A 77 -10.67 -2.59 -8.07
C ALA A 77 -10.86 -3.64 -9.18
N VAL A 78 -10.62 -3.28 -10.44
CA VAL A 78 -10.64 -4.24 -11.58
C VAL A 78 -9.56 -5.29 -11.40
N ALA A 79 -8.31 -4.91 -11.12
CA ALA A 79 -7.22 -5.84 -10.87
C ALA A 79 -7.51 -6.79 -9.70
N MET A 80 -8.15 -6.29 -8.62
CA MET A 80 -8.61 -7.13 -7.52
C MET A 80 -9.64 -8.17 -7.96
N LYS A 81 -10.62 -7.80 -8.81
CA LYS A 81 -11.61 -8.75 -9.35
C LYS A 81 -10.96 -9.83 -10.21
N ASP A 82 -9.99 -9.45 -11.04
CA ASP A 82 -9.28 -10.39 -11.91
C ASP A 82 -8.42 -11.36 -11.07
N ALA A 83 -7.76 -10.87 -10.02
CA ALA A 83 -7.07 -11.71 -9.05
C ALA A 83 -8.04 -12.69 -8.36
N GLY A 84 -9.20 -12.21 -7.93
CA GLY A 84 -10.23 -13.04 -7.29
C GLY A 84 -10.74 -14.16 -8.19
N LYS A 85 -10.92 -13.88 -9.49
CA LYS A 85 -11.29 -14.91 -10.49
C LYS A 85 -10.18 -15.94 -10.67
N ALA A 86 -8.93 -15.47 -10.84
CA ALA A 86 -7.79 -16.34 -11.07
C ALA A 86 -7.48 -17.26 -9.89
N LEU A 87 -7.75 -16.78 -8.66
CA LEU A 87 -7.52 -17.50 -7.40
C LEU A 87 -8.75 -18.28 -6.91
N GLU A 88 -9.90 -18.14 -7.57
CA GLU A 88 -11.20 -18.69 -7.14
C GLU A 88 -11.61 -18.23 -5.72
N MET A 89 -11.29 -16.96 -5.37
CA MET A 89 -11.52 -16.39 -4.04
C MET A 89 -12.62 -15.31 -4.06
N ALA A 90 -13.84 -15.67 -3.69
CA ALA A 90 -15.02 -14.78 -3.78
C ALA A 90 -14.92 -13.48 -2.94
N PHE A 91 -14.18 -13.48 -1.82
CA PHE A 91 -14.05 -12.31 -0.95
C PHE A 91 -13.33 -11.12 -1.62
N PHE A 92 -12.57 -11.35 -2.70
CA PHE A 92 -12.00 -10.27 -3.53
C PHE A 92 -13.08 -9.37 -4.15
N ASN A 93 -14.26 -9.91 -4.47
CA ASN A 93 -15.36 -9.13 -5.04
C ASN A 93 -15.88 -8.08 -4.06
N ARG A 94 -16.06 -8.44 -2.79
CA ARG A 94 -16.45 -7.51 -1.73
C ARG A 94 -15.39 -6.43 -1.53
N ASP A 95 -14.13 -6.84 -1.38
CA ASP A 95 -13.03 -5.92 -1.12
C ASP A 95 -12.81 -4.97 -2.30
N SER A 96 -12.96 -5.45 -3.55
CA SER A 96 -12.88 -4.61 -4.75
C SER A 96 -14.00 -3.57 -4.82
N ALA A 97 -15.24 -3.94 -4.41
CA ALA A 97 -16.34 -3.00 -4.35
C ALA A 97 -16.08 -1.88 -3.32
N ASN A 98 -15.52 -2.25 -2.17
CA ASN A 98 -15.13 -1.28 -1.14
C ASN A 98 -14.03 -0.32 -1.65
N VAL A 99 -13.03 -0.82 -2.35
CA VAL A 99 -11.97 0.03 -2.95
C VAL A 99 -12.56 0.95 -4.01
N ALA A 100 -13.44 0.45 -4.87
CA ALA A 100 -14.09 1.26 -5.91
C ALA A 100 -14.96 2.39 -5.34
N ALA A 101 -15.51 2.20 -4.12
CA ALA A 101 -16.35 3.17 -3.43
C ALA A 101 -15.56 4.09 -2.46
N SER A 102 -14.24 3.94 -2.40
CA SER A 102 -13.38 4.72 -1.51
C SER A 102 -12.92 6.02 -2.16
N ASP A 103 -12.48 6.99 -1.35
CA ASP A 103 -11.94 8.28 -1.80
C ASP A 103 -10.45 8.22 -2.08
N ALA A 104 -9.74 7.33 -1.37
CA ALA A 104 -8.32 7.03 -1.56
C ALA A 104 -8.01 5.59 -1.14
N CYS A 105 -6.86 5.07 -1.56
CA CYS A 105 -6.29 3.82 -1.04
C CYS A 105 -4.78 4.00 -0.85
N LEU A 106 -4.28 3.76 0.36
CA LEU A 106 -2.85 3.73 0.62
C LEU A 106 -2.35 2.30 0.41
N LEU A 107 -1.43 2.11 -0.54
CA LEU A 107 -0.71 0.86 -0.73
C LEU A 107 0.63 0.92 0.00
N ILE A 108 0.97 -0.13 0.73
CA ILE A 108 2.25 -0.28 1.44
C ILE A 108 2.79 -1.66 1.15
N GLY A 109 4.00 -1.74 0.59
CA GLY A 109 4.68 -3.00 0.29
C GLY A 109 6.06 -3.08 0.94
N ALA A 110 6.63 -4.27 0.97
CA ALA A 110 7.99 -4.51 1.43
C ALA A 110 8.74 -5.40 0.46
N ARG A 111 10.02 -5.06 0.21
CA ARG A 111 11.00 -5.96 -0.39
C ARG A 111 11.44 -7.00 0.65
N GLY A 112 10.55 -7.95 0.91
CA GLY A 112 10.73 -8.96 1.97
C GLY A 112 11.92 -9.89 1.76
N TYR A 113 12.41 -9.97 0.52
CA TYR A 113 13.58 -10.76 0.15
C TYR A 113 14.92 -10.12 0.54
N GLU A 114 14.94 -8.84 0.90
CA GLU A 114 16.12 -8.15 1.38
C GLU A 114 16.36 -8.51 2.86
N PRO A 115 17.37 -9.31 3.22
CA PRO A 115 17.53 -9.74 4.60
C PRO A 115 18.11 -8.64 5.49
N ALA A 116 17.75 -8.64 6.77
CA ALA A 116 18.36 -7.74 7.77
C ALA A 116 19.83 -8.08 8.08
N GLY A 117 20.36 -9.20 7.59
CA GLY A 117 21.78 -9.58 7.72
C GLY A 117 22.22 -9.98 9.13
N ILE A 118 21.31 -10.49 9.97
CA ILE A 118 21.60 -10.86 11.38
C ILE A 118 21.52 -12.36 11.66
N ASN A 119 21.22 -13.17 10.65
CA ASN A 119 21.11 -14.63 10.76
C ASN A 119 20.24 -15.09 11.95
N CYS A 120 19.12 -14.41 12.19
CA CYS A 120 18.26 -14.65 13.38
C CYS A 120 17.46 -15.96 13.33
N GLY A 121 17.40 -16.62 12.17
CA GLY A 121 16.68 -17.89 12.00
C GLY A 121 15.14 -17.75 11.94
N GLY A 122 14.56 -16.57 12.20
CA GLY A 122 13.12 -16.37 12.31
C GLY A 122 12.33 -16.63 11.03
N CYS A 123 12.97 -16.60 9.86
CA CYS A 123 12.38 -16.95 8.57
C CYS A 123 12.45 -18.47 8.24
N GLY A 124 12.98 -19.30 9.15
CA GLY A 124 13.13 -20.74 8.96
C GLY A 124 14.45 -21.16 8.30
N TYR A 125 15.31 -20.19 7.93
CA TYR A 125 16.64 -20.44 7.37
C TYR A 125 17.72 -20.09 8.40
N SER A 126 18.75 -20.92 8.52
CA SER A 126 19.85 -20.68 9.47
C SER A 126 20.69 -19.45 9.15
N THR A 127 20.72 -19.05 7.86
CA THR A 127 21.45 -17.86 7.40
C THR A 127 20.60 -17.00 6.51
N CYS A 128 20.87 -15.70 6.51
CA CYS A 128 20.21 -14.74 5.60
C CYS A 128 20.52 -15.04 4.13
N THR A 129 21.73 -15.50 3.81
CA THR A 129 22.12 -15.93 2.46
C THR A 129 21.29 -17.12 1.99
N GLY A 130 21.04 -18.10 2.86
CA GLY A 130 20.20 -19.26 2.55
C GLY A 130 18.76 -18.85 2.22
N MET A 131 18.17 -17.92 2.98
CA MET A 131 16.86 -17.38 2.69
C MET A 131 16.82 -16.64 1.34
N SER A 132 17.81 -15.79 1.07
CA SER A 132 17.89 -15.06 -0.21
C SER A 132 18.07 -15.99 -1.40
N GLY A 133 18.89 -17.05 -1.28
CA GLY A 133 19.04 -18.08 -2.31
C GLY A 133 17.72 -18.77 -2.62
N ALA A 134 16.99 -19.23 -1.59
CA ALA A 134 15.68 -19.85 -1.75
C ALA A 134 14.63 -18.90 -2.37
N PHE A 135 14.71 -17.60 -2.08
CA PHE A 135 13.85 -16.61 -2.76
C PHE A 135 14.14 -16.52 -4.26
N GLN A 136 15.43 -16.54 -4.66
CA GLN A 136 15.82 -16.48 -6.06
C GLN A 136 15.33 -17.70 -6.85
N GLU A 137 15.39 -18.89 -6.22
CA GLU A 137 14.93 -20.14 -6.81
C GLU A 137 13.40 -20.26 -6.89
N ASN A 138 12.66 -19.52 -6.08
CA ASN A 138 11.21 -19.55 -6.07
C ASN A 138 10.64 -18.65 -7.17
N GLU A 139 9.93 -19.24 -8.12
CA GLU A 139 9.29 -18.50 -9.21
C GLU A 139 8.14 -17.61 -8.72
N ALA A 140 8.03 -16.42 -9.30
CA ALA A 140 6.91 -15.55 -9.09
C ALA A 140 5.63 -16.15 -9.72
N ARG A 141 4.55 -16.18 -8.96
CA ARG A 141 3.23 -16.59 -9.44
C ARG A 141 2.29 -15.39 -9.48
N ALA A 142 1.51 -15.28 -10.55
CA ALA A 142 0.52 -14.21 -10.68
C ALA A 142 -0.42 -14.19 -9.47
N TYR A 143 -0.69 -13.01 -8.96
CA TYR A 143 -1.59 -12.76 -7.82
C TYR A 143 -1.21 -13.47 -6.51
N HIS A 144 0.07 -13.74 -6.32
CA HIS A 144 0.60 -14.30 -5.07
C HIS A 144 1.71 -13.42 -4.52
N PHE A 145 1.84 -13.38 -3.20
CA PHE A 145 3.07 -12.89 -2.59
C PHE A 145 4.20 -13.87 -2.88
N ARG A 146 5.41 -13.33 -3.02
CA ARG A 146 6.59 -14.14 -3.27
C ARG A 146 7.42 -14.29 -2.00
N GLY A 147 7.69 -15.51 -1.60
CA GLY A 147 8.55 -15.85 -0.46
C GLY A 147 9.72 -16.75 -0.87
N PRO A 148 10.54 -17.15 0.10
CA PRO A 148 10.51 -16.77 1.50
C PRO A 148 10.87 -15.32 1.75
N GLY A 149 10.49 -14.76 2.91
CA GLY A 149 10.78 -13.38 3.29
C GLY A 149 11.44 -13.27 4.67
N CYS A 150 12.23 -12.21 4.85
CA CYS A 150 12.86 -11.90 6.11
C CYS A 150 11.81 -11.51 7.16
N VAL A 151 11.78 -12.20 8.30
CA VAL A 151 10.83 -11.93 9.39
C VAL A 151 10.93 -10.49 9.92
N ILE A 152 12.13 -9.90 9.93
CA ILE A 152 12.32 -8.50 10.35
C ILE A 152 11.65 -7.55 9.37
N LYS A 153 11.77 -7.81 8.05
CA LYS A 153 11.11 -6.99 7.02
C LYS A 153 9.59 -7.13 7.04
N MET A 154 9.08 -8.31 7.42
CA MET A 154 7.64 -8.49 7.64
C MET A 154 7.16 -7.73 8.87
N ALA A 155 7.95 -7.69 9.95
CA ALA A 155 7.67 -6.87 11.12
C ALA A 155 7.70 -5.36 10.76
N ASP A 156 8.71 -4.90 10.00
CA ASP A 156 8.81 -3.52 9.51
C ASP A 156 7.56 -3.11 8.71
N LEU A 157 7.07 -4.00 7.82
CA LEU A 157 5.83 -3.78 7.08
C LEU A 157 4.62 -3.65 8.02
N GLY A 158 4.48 -4.54 9.00
CA GLY A 158 3.40 -4.47 9.99
C GLY A 158 3.43 -3.20 10.82
N ILE A 159 4.63 -2.72 11.21
CA ILE A 159 4.82 -1.46 11.93
C ILE A 159 4.43 -0.26 11.06
N ALA A 160 4.83 -0.26 9.78
CA ALA A 160 4.47 0.79 8.83
C ALA A 160 2.95 0.86 8.62
N VAL A 161 2.29 -0.28 8.40
CA VAL A 161 0.82 -0.39 8.28
C VAL A 161 0.14 0.09 9.55
N GLY A 162 0.60 -0.34 10.74
CA GLY A 162 0.04 0.08 12.02
C GLY A 162 0.18 1.58 12.26
N SER A 163 1.32 2.18 11.89
CA SER A 163 1.53 3.64 11.97
C SER A 163 0.59 4.40 11.05
N ALA A 164 0.38 3.91 9.84
CA ALA A 164 -0.57 4.49 8.88
C ALA A 164 -2.01 4.44 9.42
N VAL A 165 -2.47 3.27 9.85
CA VAL A 165 -3.85 3.07 10.37
C VAL A 165 -4.10 3.90 11.62
N LYS A 166 -3.11 4.02 12.53
CA LYS A 166 -3.18 4.92 13.69
C LYS A 166 -3.45 6.36 13.23
N THR A 167 -2.78 6.83 12.18
CA THR A 167 -2.96 8.19 11.64
C THR A 167 -4.39 8.37 11.14
N ALA A 168 -4.94 7.42 10.36
CA ALA A 168 -6.33 7.44 9.92
C ALA A 168 -7.30 7.52 11.13
N SER A 169 -7.05 6.71 12.17
CA SER A 169 -7.89 6.69 13.38
C SER A 169 -7.87 8.01 14.13
N ILE A 170 -6.73 8.71 14.22
CA ILE A 170 -6.62 10.04 14.85
C ILE A 170 -7.49 11.06 14.12
N HIS A 171 -7.63 10.92 12.79
CA HIS A 171 -8.41 11.82 11.94
C HIS A 171 -9.84 11.32 11.69
N ASN A 172 -10.28 10.24 12.33
CA ASN A 172 -11.61 9.62 12.18
C ASN A 172 -11.93 9.23 10.73
N VAL A 173 -10.93 8.84 9.94
CA VAL A 173 -11.14 8.34 8.58
C VAL A 173 -11.37 6.84 8.63
N ASP A 174 -12.51 6.41 8.09
CA ASP A 174 -12.86 4.99 7.97
C ASP A 174 -11.86 4.28 7.07
N ASN A 175 -11.41 3.10 7.49
CA ASN A 175 -10.39 2.36 6.77
C ASN A 175 -10.44 0.86 7.07
N ARG A 176 -9.80 0.07 6.23
CA ARG A 176 -9.59 -1.35 6.44
C ARG A 176 -8.30 -1.81 5.77
N VAL A 177 -7.46 -2.56 6.51
CA VAL A 177 -6.28 -3.20 5.91
C VAL A 177 -6.73 -4.40 5.06
N MET A 178 -6.37 -4.40 3.78
CA MET A 178 -6.74 -5.43 2.81
C MET A 178 -5.51 -6.07 2.17
N TYR A 179 -5.40 -7.38 2.32
CA TYR A 179 -4.47 -8.23 1.58
C TYR A 179 -4.74 -8.19 0.08
N THR A 180 -6.01 -8.20 -0.31
CA THR A 180 -6.49 -8.23 -1.69
C THR A 180 -6.03 -7.04 -2.52
N ALA A 181 -6.08 -5.84 -1.93
CA ALA A 181 -5.60 -4.61 -2.57
C ALA A 181 -4.07 -4.59 -2.66
N GLY A 182 -3.35 -5.18 -1.69
CA GLY A 182 -1.90 -5.34 -1.76
C GLY A 182 -1.46 -6.22 -2.92
N ILE A 183 -2.11 -7.37 -3.12
CA ILE A 183 -1.90 -8.28 -4.26
C ILE A 183 -2.11 -7.54 -5.60
N ALA A 184 -3.22 -6.82 -5.73
CA ALA A 184 -3.53 -6.09 -6.95
C ALA A 184 -2.53 -4.95 -7.19
N GLY A 185 -2.12 -4.21 -6.15
CA GLY A 185 -1.11 -3.15 -6.25
C GLY A 185 0.25 -3.67 -6.73
N ILE A 186 0.68 -4.85 -6.26
CA ILE A 186 1.89 -5.52 -6.75
C ILE A 186 1.70 -5.94 -8.21
N SER A 187 0.57 -6.54 -8.57
CA SER A 187 0.33 -6.99 -9.96
C SER A 187 0.26 -5.85 -10.98
N LEU A 188 -0.13 -4.65 -10.53
CA LEU A 188 -0.12 -3.42 -11.33
C LEU A 188 1.27 -2.75 -11.39
N GLY A 189 2.26 -3.26 -10.66
CA GLY A 189 3.60 -2.66 -10.57
C GLY A 189 3.68 -1.41 -9.69
N TRP A 190 2.61 -1.06 -8.96
CA TRP A 190 2.55 0.18 -8.17
C TRP A 190 3.34 0.12 -6.85
N LEU A 191 3.80 -1.05 -6.48
CA LEU A 191 4.66 -1.28 -5.33
C LEU A 191 6.07 -1.76 -5.74
N GLY A 192 6.49 -1.44 -6.98
CA GLY A 192 7.81 -1.81 -7.48
C GLY A 192 8.12 -3.29 -7.30
N ASP A 193 9.31 -3.59 -6.79
CA ASP A 193 9.79 -4.96 -6.57
C ASP A 193 9.36 -5.57 -5.23
N CYS A 194 8.33 -5.02 -4.58
CA CYS A 194 7.84 -5.59 -3.34
C CYS A 194 7.32 -7.02 -3.51
N SER A 195 7.68 -7.87 -2.58
CA SER A 195 7.24 -9.27 -2.56
C SER A 195 5.97 -9.49 -1.73
N VAL A 196 5.64 -8.55 -0.84
CA VAL A 196 4.47 -8.57 0.04
C VAL A 196 3.92 -7.15 0.15
N GLY A 197 2.60 -6.99 0.25
CA GLY A 197 1.99 -5.67 0.42
C GLY A 197 0.55 -5.73 0.91
N TYR A 198 0.08 -4.58 1.39
CA TYR A 198 -1.30 -4.35 1.81
C TYR A 198 -1.83 -3.06 1.18
N GLY A 199 -3.14 -3.01 0.96
CA GLY A 199 -3.83 -1.76 0.66
C GLY A 199 -4.75 -1.36 1.81
N ILE A 200 -4.93 -0.07 1.99
CA ILE A 200 -5.76 0.52 3.04
C ILE A 200 -6.68 1.52 2.34
N PRO A 201 -7.87 1.09 1.86
CA PRO A 201 -8.87 2.01 1.33
C PRO A 201 -9.41 2.91 2.45
N LEU A 202 -9.75 4.14 2.09
CA LEU A 202 -10.12 5.24 2.97
C LEU A 202 -11.41 5.89 2.50
N SER A 203 -12.30 6.19 3.43
CA SER A 203 -13.54 6.91 3.15
C SER A 203 -13.98 7.72 4.38
N ALA A 204 -14.69 8.81 4.14
CA ALA A 204 -15.35 9.58 5.17
C ALA A 204 -16.81 9.82 4.76
N ALA A 205 -17.70 8.99 5.28
CA ALA A 205 -19.15 9.08 5.02
C ALA A 205 -19.93 8.91 6.33
N GLY A 206 -21.22 9.21 6.31
CA GLY A 206 -22.09 9.00 7.48
C GLY A 206 -22.25 7.53 7.89
N LYS A 207 -21.75 6.59 7.08
CA LYS A 207 -21.76 5.16 7.33
C LYS A 207 -20.44 4.53 6.90
N ASN A 208 -19.83 3.76 7.81
CA ASN A 208 -18.60 3.01 7.48
C ASN A 208 -18.93 1.87 6.49
N ILE A 209 -18.39 1.95 5.27
CA ILE A 209 -18.64 1.01 4.18
C ILE A 209 -17.82 -0.29 4.28
N PHE A 210 -16.74 -0.32 5.10
CA PHE A 210 -15.78 -1.43 5.11
C PHE A 210 -16.23 -2.63 5.94
N PHE A 211 -17.23 -2.46 6.80
CA PHE A 211 -17.71 -3.49 7.71
C PHE A 211 -19.17 -3.88 7.48
N ASP A 212 -19.79 -3.41 6.40
CA ASP A 212 -21.09 -3.88 5.97
C ASP A 212 -21.01 -5.37 5.60
N ARG A 213 -21.76 -6.17 6.35
CA ARG A 213 -21.99 -7.59 6.06
C ARG A 213 -23.44 -7.72 5.65
N SER A 214 -23.70 -7.72 4.36
CA SER A 214 -24.98 -8.16 3.80
C SER A 214 -24.97 -9.65 3.65
#